data_f71cb1cb90ba51daecb900223d611ba6
#
_entry.id   f71cb1cb90ba51daecb900223d611ba6
#
_cell.length_a   1.000
_cell.length_b   1.000
_cell.length_c   1.000
_cell.angle_alpha   90.00
_cell.angle_beta   90.00
_cell.angle_gamma   90.00
#
_symmetry.space_group_name_H-M   'P 1'
#
loop_
_entity.id
_entity.type
_entity.pdbx_description
1 polymer ?
#
loop_
_entity_poly.entity_id
_entity_poly.type
_entity_poly.pdbx_seq_one_letter_code
_entity_poly.pdbx_strand_id
1 'polypeptide(L)'
;MVNKFKTVCLTAAIASSSATFAGGLLTNTNQHVAFNRMMSREASIGIDGVYYNPAGVVFMGEGNHLAINWQLAYQTRTIKNDYKLFTNNVNNPTTPRDFKGKAFAPVIPSFQYAYNKGRWSLQGSFALTGGGGKCTFDNGLGSFEKIVGETAMGAIGLAKSIDHAANTILVPGYP
;
A
#
# COMPACT_ATOMS: atom_id res chain seq x y z
N MET A 1 37.70 10.73 -23.94
CA MET A 1 37.26 11.62 -22.85
C MET A 1 35.79 11.34 -22.59
N VAL A 2 35.46 10.52 -21.57
CA VAL A 2 34.07 10.23 -21.23
C VAL A 2 33.45 11.53 -20.72
N ASN A 3 32.35 11.95 -21.33
CA ASN A 3 31.73 13.21 -21.01
C ASN A 3 31.21 13.16 -19.57
N LYS A 4 31.88 13.87 -18.65
CA LYS A 4 31.58 13.89 -17.20
C LYS A 4 30.08 14.13 -16.92
N PHE A 5 29.43 14.89 -17.79
CA PHE A 5 27.99 15.13 -17.72
C PHE A 5 27.17 13.84 -17.91
N LYS A 6 27.54 13.01 -18.92
CA LYS A 6 26.86 11.71 -19.15
C LYS A 6 27.03 10.76 -17.96
N THR A 7 28.22 10.77 -17.35
CA THR A 7 28.50 9.94 -16.17
C THR A 7 27.68 10.39 -14.97
N VAL A 8 27.57 11.71 -14.74
CA VAL A 8 26.75 12.26 -13.65
C VAL A 8 25.26 11.95 -13.84
N CYS A 9 24.75 12.10 -15.07
CA CYS A 9 23.35 11.75 -15.36
C CYS A 9 23.09 10.25 -15.19
N LEU A 10 24.02 9.39 -15.58
CA LEU A 10 23.89 7.95 -15.44
C LEU A 10 23.95 7.53 -13.97
N THR A 11 24.86 8.09 -13.17
CA THR A 11 24.93 7.82 -11.73
C THR A 11 23.71 8.36 -10.99
N ALA A 12 23.17 9.51 -11.34
CA ALA A 12 21.95 10.03 -10.79
C ALA A 12 20.73 9.13 -11.11
N ALA A 13 20.64 8.62 -12.35
CA ALA A 13 19.60 7.70 -12.77
C ALA A 13 19.67 6.34 -12.02
N ILE A 14 20.89 5.83 -11.79
CA ILE A 14 21.09 4.57 -11.03
C ILE A 14 20.81 4.78 -9.55
N ALA A 15 21.21 5.92 -8.97
CA ALA A 15 20.93 6.23 -7.57
C ALA A 15 19.43 6.42 -7.29
N SER A 16 18.65 6.93 -8.25
CA SER A 16 17.20 7.06 -8.11
C SER A 16 16.46 5.74 -8.19
N SER A 17 17.01 4.72 -8.86
CA SER A 17 16.37 3.41 -9.00
C SER A 17 16.46 2.53 -7.74
N SER A 18 17.41 2.82 -6.84
CA SER A 18 17.59 2.03 -5.61
C SER A 18 16.64 2.43 -4.46
N ALA A 19 15.84 3.48 -4.62
CA ALA A 19 14.88 3.96 -3.62
C ALA A 19 13.42 3.58 -3.91
N THR A 20 13.17 2.63 -4.79
CA THR A 20 11.82 2.14 -5.06
C THR A 20 11.37 1.19 -3.95
N PHE A 21 10.90 1.75 -2.86
CA PHE A 21 10.06 1.02 -1.92
C PHE A 21 8.68 0.83 -2.57
N ALA A 22 8.53 -0.23 -3.35
CA ALA A 22 7.24 -0.67 -3.84
C ALA A 22 6.44 -1.23 -2.65
N GLY A 23 5.97 -0.36 -1.79
CA GLY A 23 5.17 -0.72 -0.65
C GLY A 23 3.69 -0.50 -0.94
N GLY A 24 2.93 -1.57 -1.05
CA GLY A 24 1.50 -1.53 -0.94
C GLY A 24 0.72 -1.79 -2.23
N LEU A 25 -0.41 -2.44 -2.04
CA LEU A 25 -1.43 -2.77 -3.05
C LEU A 25 -2.17 -1.54 -3.60
N LEU A 26 -1.91 -0.35 -3.08
CA LEU A 26 -2.62 0.87 -3.44
C LEU A 26 -1.66 1.85 -4.10
N THR A 27 -1.88 2.05 -5.39
CA THR A 27 -1.22 3.10 -6.16
C THR A 27 -2.00 4.39 -5.99
N ASN A 28 -1.32 5.47 -5.60
CA ASN A 28 -1.94 6.79 -5.59
C ASN A 28 -1.80 7.43 -6.97
N THR A 29 -2.89 7.50 -7.71
CA THR A 29 -2.98 8.16 -9.01
C THR A 29 -3.47 9.59 -8.92
N ASN A 30 -4.00 10.02 -7.78
CA ASN A 30 -4.46 11.38 -7.55
C ASN A 30 -3.27 12.28 -7.22
N GLN A 31 -2.56 12.74 -8.26
CA GLN A 31 -1.36 13.57 -8.13
C GLN A 31 -1.63 15.07 -8.20
N HIS A 32 -2.88 15.46 -8.52
CA HIS A 32 -3.28 16.85 -8.64
C HIS A 32 -4.75 17.00 -8.29
N VAL A 33 -5.12 18.11 -7.67
CA VAL A 33 -6.51 18.39 -7.25
C VAL A 33 -7.52 18.34 -8.40
N ALA A 34 -7.08 18.61 -9.62
CA ALA A 34 -7.92 18.53 -10.83
C ALA A 34 -8.44 17.11 -11.09
N PHE A 35 -7.75 16.07 -10.63
CA PHE A 35 -8.19 14.68 -10.73
C PHE A 35 -9.50 14.44 -9.99
N ASN A 36 -9.74 15.14 -8.88
CA ASN A 36 -10.99 15.02 -8.12
C ASN A 36 -12.21 15.56 -8.90
N ARG A 37 -11.98 16.48 -9.84
CA ARG A 37 -13.06 17.00 -10.70
C ARG A 37 -13.35 16.10 -11.88
N MET A 38 -12.33 15.50 -12.43
CA MET A 38 -12.40 14.63 -13.61
C MET A 38 -11.25 13.65 -13.57
N MET A 39 -11.55 12.37 -13.43
CA MET A 39 -10.54 11.30 -13.31
C MET A 39 -9.84 10.98 -14.62
N SER A 40 -10.52 11.20 -15.77
CA SER A 40 -9.93 11.10 -17.10
C SER A 40 -9.11 12.36 -17.38
N ARG A 41 -7.79 12.26 -17.23
CA ARG A 41 -6.86 13.39 -17.38
C ARG A 41 -5.91 13.26 -18.56
N GLU A 42 -6.03 12.21 -19.37
CA GLU A 42 -5.12 11.87 -20.46
C GLU A 42 -5.08 12.92 -21.58
N ALA A 43 -6.16 13.69 -21.73
CA ALA A 43 -6.25 14.80 -22.69
C ALA A 43 -6.13 16.18 -22.02
N SER A 44 -5.67 16.23 -20.79
CA SER A 44 -5.56 17.49 -20.05
C SER A 44 -4.46 18.38 -20.64
N ILE A 45 -4.82 19.65 -20.90
CA ILE A 45 -3.89 20.73 -21.19
C ILE A 45 -3.82 21.59 -19.95
N GLY A 46 -2.94 21.25 -19.03
CA GLY A 46 -2.76 21.93 -17.77
C GLY A 46 -1.52 21.44 -17.07
N ILE A 47 -1.16 22.08 -15.94
CA ILE A 47 0.04 21.74 -15.20
C ILE A 47 0.03 20.29 -14.66
N ASP A 48 -1.14 19.74 -14.41
CA ASP A 48 -1.32 18.34 -14.05
C ASP A 48 -0.93 17.38 -15.19
N GLY A 49 -0.89 17.89 -16.43
CA GLY A 49 -0.38 17.17 -17.59
C GLY A 49 1.05 16.70 -17.42
N VAL A 50 1.86 17.35 -16.60
CA VAL A 50 3.23 16.88 -16.28
C VAL A 50 3.25 15.43 -15.80
N TYR A 51 2.18 14.97 -15.19
CA TYR A 51 1.99 13.59 -14.78
C TYR A 51 1.10 12.80 -15.74
N TYR A 52 -0.06 13.37 -16.13
CA TYR A 52 -1.10 12.64 -16.87
C TYR A 52 -0.94 12.70 -18.39
N ASN A 53 -0.46 13.84 -18.92
CA ASN A 53 -0.33 14.09 -20.36
C ASN A 53 0.85 15.05 -20.67
N PRO A 54 2.09 14.59 -20.54
CA PRO A 54 3.26 15.46 -20.74
C PRO A 54 3.29 16.16 -22.09
N ALA A 55 2.76 15.53 -23.14
CA ALA A 55 2.67 16.13 -24.47
C ALA A 55 1.70 17.32 -24.51
N GLY A 56 0.65 17.28 -23.70
CA GLY A 56 -0.33 18.37 -23.61
C GLY A 56 0.20 19.63 -22.94
N VAL A 57 1.22 19.50 -22.08
CA VAL A 57 1.79 20.64 -21.35
C VAL A 57 2.44 21.67 -22.28
N VAL A 58 2.93 21.24 -23.43
CA VAL A 58 3.51 22.15 -24.45
C VAL A 58 2.50 23.19 -24.95
N PHE A 59 1.21 22.84 -24.91
CA PHE A 59 0.12 23.73 -25.36
C PHE A 59 -0.35 24.70 -24.26
N MET A 60 0.21 24.64 -23.09
CA MET A 60 0.09 25.72 -22.12
C MET A 60 0.86 26.95 -22.62
N GLY A 61 0.49 28.13 -22.19
CA GLY A 61 1.20 29.36 -22.53
C GLY A 61 2.71 29.29 -22.20
N GLU A 62 3.49 30.18 -22.82
CA GLU A 62 4.92 30.31 -22.50
C GLU A 62 5.15 30.79 -21.08
N GLY A 63 6.23 30.35 -20.47
CA GLY A 63 6.66 30.76 -19.13
C GLY A 63 6.73 29.62 -18.14
N ASN A 64 6.73 30.01 -16.86
CA ASN A 64 6.82 29.07 -15.75
C ASN A 64 5.42 28.73 -15.23
N HIS A 65 5.17 27.45 -15.07
CA HIS A 65 3.95 26.89 -14.50
C HIS A 65 4.30 26.05 -13.30
N LEU A 66 3.61 26.25 -12.20
CA LEU A 66 3.87 25.60 -10.93
C LEU A 66 2.57 25.17 -10.29
N ALA A 67 2.52 23.96 -9.79
CA ALA A 67 1.47 23.51 -8.88
C ALA A 67 2.05 22.78 -7.68
N ILE A 68 1.53 23.11 -6.52
CA ILE A 68 1.79 22.41 -5.26
C ILE A 68 0.44 21.96 -4.74
N ASN A 69 0.32 20.67 -4.48
CA ASN A 69 -0.89 20.10 -3.94
C ASN A 69 -0.56 19.27 -2.71
N TRP A 70 -1.51 19.15 -1.84
CA TRP A 70 -1.46 18.16 -0.79
C TRP A 70 -2.82 17.47 -0.66
N GLN A 71 -2.79 16.23 -0.22
CA GLN A 71 -3.98 15.46 0.11
C GLN A 71 -3.95 15.08 1.58
N LEU A 72 -5.13 14.98 2.14
CA LEU A 72 -5.38 14.33 3.42
C LEU A 72 -6.21 13.08 3.10
N ALA A 73 -5.70 11.92 3.47
CA ALA A 73 -6.41 10.66 3.26
C ALA A 73 -6.79 10.04 4.60
N TYR A 74 -8.08 9.78 4.75
CA TYR A 74 -8.63 9.00 5.84
C TYR A 74 -9.40 7.81 5.26
N GLN A 75 -9.03 6.62 5.66
CA GLN A 75 -9.66 5.39 5.18
C GLN A 75 -10.03 4.51 6.35
N THR A 76 -11.20 3.91 6.25
CA THR A 76 -11.62 2.83 7.15
C THR A 76 -11.73 1.55 6.36
N ARG A 77 -11.28 0.45 6.96
CA ARG A 77 -11.40 -0.88 6.37
C ARG A 77 -12.05 -1.81 7.37
N THR A 78 -13.04 -2.54 6.92
CA THR A 78 -13.64 -3.62 7.72
C THR A 78 -13.28 -4.93 7.07
N ILE A 79 -12.58 -5.78 7.82
CA ILE A 79 -12.24 -7.14 7.43
C ILE A 79 -13.18 -8.07 8.19
N LYS A 80 -13.96 -8.83 7.46
CA LYS A 80 -14.81 -9.88 8.02
C LYS A 80 -14.04 -11.17 8.04
N ASN A 81 -13.92 -11.78 9.21
CA ASN A 81 -13.28 -13.06 9.39
C ASN A 81 -14.32 -14.11 9.81
N ASP A 82 -14.48 -15.12 8.98
CA ASP A 82 -15.37 -16.27 9.18
C ASP A 82 -14.60 -17.54 9.59
N TYR A 83 -13.40 -17.39 10.13
CA TYR A 83 -12.57 -18.51 10.52
C TYR A 83 -13.25 -19.34 11.61
N LYS A 84 -13.62 -20.56 11.27
CA LYS A 84 -14.54 -21.42 12.04
C LYS A 84 -14.10 -21.68 13.47
N LEU A 85 -12.80 -21.68 13.75
CA LEU A 85 -12.27 -21.92 15.09
C LEU A 85 -12.66 -20.83 16.09
N PHE A 86 -12.87 -19.60 15.63
CA PHE A 86 -13.23 -18.45 16.46
C PHE A 86 -14.68 -17.99 16.25
N THR A 87 -15.33 -18.44 15.17
CA THR A 87 -16.75 -18.15 14.91
C THR A 87 -17.68 -19.19 15.47
N ASN A 88 -17.23 -20.45 15.65
CA ASN A 88 -18.00 -21.55 16.26
C ASN A 88 -17.83 -21.64 17.79
N ASN A 89 -17.71 -20.51 18.44
CA ASN A 89 -17.75 -20.51 19.89
C ASN A 89 -19.16 -20.92 20.37
N VAL A 90 -19.24 -21.80 21.38
CA VAL A 90 -20.48 -22.30 21.95
C VAL A 90 -21.47 -21.19 22.32
N ASN A 91 -20.95 -20.00 22.64
CA ASN A 91 -21.75 -18.83 23.01
C ASN A 91 -22.14 -17.91 21.86
N ASN A 92 -21.57 -18.10 20.64
CA ASN A 92 -21.88 -17.28 19.48
C ASN A 92 -21.54 -18.00 18.15
N PRO A 93 -22.36 -18.95 17.72
CA PRO A 93 -21.96 -19.96 16.75
C PRO A 93 -21.93 -19.52 15.29
N THR A 94 -22.29 -18.28 14.93
CA THR A 94 -22.51 -17.95 13.51
C THR A 94 -22.13 -16.54 13.04
N THR A 95 -21.64 -15.68 13.89
CA THR A 95 -21.32 -14.32 13.47
C THR A 95 -19.86 -14.17 13.06
N PRO A 96 -19.58 -13.79 11.81
CA PRO A 96 -18.25 -13.38 11.42
C PRO A 96 -17.75 -12.25 12.33
N ARG A 97 -16.48 -12.31 12.72
CA ARG A 97 -15.87 -11.22 13.49
C ARG A 97 -15.42 -10.11 12.58
N ASP A 98 -15.78 -8.90 12.92
CA ASP A 98 -15.41 -7.70 12.19
C ASP A 98 -14.17 -7.05 12.82
N PHE A 99 -13.12 -6.88 12.00
CA PHE A 99 -11.91 -6.14 12.36
C PHE A 99 -11.94 -4.80 11.65
N LYS A 100 -12.09 -3.72 12.40
CA LYS A 100 -12.12 -2.37 11.86
C LYS A 100 -10.72 -1.77 11.91
N GLY A 101 -10.19 -1.45 10.75
CA GLY A 101 -8.93 -0.76 10.57
C GLY A 101 -9.14 0.70 10.20
N LYS A 102 -8.28 1.56 10.72
CA LYS A 102 -8.23 3.00 10.42
C LYS A 102 -6.87 3.35 9.86
N ALA A 103 -6.85 3.98 8.71
CA ALA A 103 -5.63 4.51 8.11
C ALA A 103 -5.77 6.02 7.95
N PHE A 104 -4.77 6.73 8.40
CA PHE A 104 -4.74 8.19 8.32
C PHE A 104 -3.39 8.64 7.79
N ALA A 105 -3.41 9.39 6.68
CA ALA A 105 -2.26 10.06 6.12
C ALA A 105 -2.57 11.56 6.07
N PRO A 106 -1.99 12.36 6.99
CA PRO A 106 -2.33 13.77 7.11
C PRO A 106 -1.83 14.61 5.96
N VAL A 107 -0.72 14.21 5.32
CA VAL A 107 -0.08 14.97 4.24
C VAL A 107 0.45 14.00 3.19
N ILE A 108 -0.09 14.09 1.99
CA ILE A 108 0.43 13.43 0.80
C ILE A 108 0.75 14.54 -0.21
N PRO A 109 2.01 15.00 -0.26
CA PRO A 109 2.38 16.13 -1.10
C PRO A 109 2.53 15.71 -2.55
N SER A 110 2.24 16.65 -3.46
CA SER A 110 2.64 16.57 -4.85
C SER A 110 3.06 17.94 -5.38
N PHE A 111 3.99 17.91 -6.31
CA PHE A 111 4.57 19.09 -6.93
C PHE A 111 4.69 18.84 -8.43
N GLN A 112 4.25 19.80 -9.23
CA GLN A 112 4.42 19.79 -10.68
C GLN A 112 5.02 21.14 -11.11
N TYR A 113 5.97 21.07 -12.01
CA TYR A 113 6.62 22.23 -12.62
C TYR A 113 6.75 22.04 -14.11
N ALA A 114 6.49 23.09 -14.90
CA ALA A 114 6.77 23.13 -16.31
C ALA A 114 7.30 24.52 -16.69
N TYR A 115 8.29 24.54 -17.57
CA TYR A 115 8.77 25.73 -18.25
C TYR A 115 8.62 25.55 -19.74
N ASN A 116 7.80 26.40 -20.37
CA ASN A 116 7.53 26.36 -21.80
C ASN A 116 8.19 27.54 -22.50
N LYS A 117 8.88 27.25 -23.59
CA LYS A 117 9.46 28.29 -24.50
C LYS A 117 9.48 27.79 -25.92
N GLY A 118 8.67 28.40 -26.80
CA GLY A 118 8.52 27.98 -28.17
C GLY A 118 8.12 26.52 -28.29
N ARG A 119 8.98 25.68 -28.86
CA ARG A 119 8.77 24.24 -29.04
C ARG A 119 9.25 23.39 -27.85
N TRP A 120 9.86 24.02 -26.86
CA TRP A 120 10.47 23.31 -25.75
C TRP A 120 9.62 23.40 -24.51
N SER A 121 9.49 22.27 -23.82
CA SER A 121 8.90 22.20 -22.50
C SER A 121 9.81 21.38 -21.59
N LEU A 122 10.29 22.01 -20.52
CA LEU A 122 11.01 21.33 -19.43
C LEU A 122 10.00 21.04 -18.33
N GLN A 123 9.84 19.78 -17.99
CA GLN A 123 8.83 19.32 -17.05
C GLN A 123 9.43 18.50 -15.94
N GLY A 124 8.91 18.63 -14.75
CA GLY A 124 9.29 17.85 -13.60
C GLY A 124 8.12 17.68 -12.62
N SER A 125 8.01 16.52 -12.03
CA SER A 125 7.03 16.25 -10.98
C SER A 125 7.66 15.47 -9.84
N PHE A 126 7.12 15.71 -8.66
CA PHE A 126 7.35 14.92 -7.48
C PHE A 126 5.99 14.56 -6.86
N ALA A 127 5.77 13.31 -6.59
CA ALA A 127 4.53 12.86 -5.97
C ALA A 127 4.73 11.51 -5.29
N LEU A 128 3.96 11.26 -4.25
CA LEU A 128 3.92 9.96 -3.59
C LEU A 128 2.95 9.04 -4.36
N THR A 129 3.49 8.23 -5.24
CA THR A 129 2.72 7.34 -6.12
C THR A 129 2.29 6.04 -5.46
N GLY A 130 2.88 5.70 -4.33
CA GLY A 130 2.57 4.50 -3.58
C GLY A 130 3.12 4.61 -2.17
N GLY A 131 2.77 3.66 -1.39
CA GLY A 131 3.17 3.62 0.00
C GLY A 131 1.96 3.45 0.90
N GLY A 132 2.11 2.59 1.89
CA GLY A 132 1.07 2.33 2.85
C GLY A 132 1.07 3.38 3.94
N GLY A 133 0.00 4.09 4.10
CA GLY A 133 -0.29 4.70 5.38
C GLY A 133 -0.37 3.61 6.47
N LYS A 134 -0.01 3.95 7.70
CA LYS A 134 -0.22 3.07 8.84
C LYS A 134 -1.72 2.77 8.97
N CYS A 135 -2.09 1.50 8.87
CA CYS A 135 -3.44 1.07 9.18
C CYS A 135 -3.43 0.42 10.56
N THR A 136 -4.19 0.96 11.48
CA THR A 136 -4.29 0.45 12.85
C THR A 136 -5.59 -0.31 13.02
N PHE A 137 -5.48 -1.53 13.50
CA PHE A 137 -6.61 -2.39 13.87
C PHE A 137 -6.61 -2.54 15.38
N ASP A 138 -7.52 -1.86 16.05
CA ASP A 138 -7.56 -1.81 17.52
C ASP A 138 -7.87 -3.18 18.16
N ASN A 139 -8.59 -4.02 17.43
CA ASN A 139 -9.00 -5.36 17.88
C ASN A 139 -8.19 -6.50 17.23
N GLY A 140 -7.01 -6.19 16.68
CA GLY A 140 -6.19 -7.16 15.95
C GLY A 140 -6.65 -7.38 14.51
N LEU A 141 -6.20 -8.46 13.91
CA LEU A 141 -6.43 -8.82 12.52
C LEU A 141 -6.82 -10.28 12.39
N GLY A 142 -7.80 -10.58 11.56
CA GLY A 142 -8.27 -11.95 11.35
C GLY A 142 -7.21 -12.95 10.91
N SER A 143 -6.16 -12.47 10.20
CA SER A 143 -5.02 -13.30 9.83
C SER A 143 -4.24 -13.83 11.04
N PHE A 144 -4.14 -13.05 12.11
CA PHE A 144 -3.51 -13.51 13.35
C PHE A 144 -4.36 -14.58 14.05
N GLU A 145 -5.69 -14.46 14.00
CA GLU A 145 -6.58 -15.49 14.54
C GLU A 145 -6.34 -16.84 13.87
N LYS A 146 -6.16 -16.85 12.54
CA LYS A 146 -5.84 -18.06 11.81
C LYS A 146 -4.53 -18.68 12.30
N ILE A 147 -3.47 -17.89 12.39
CA ILE A 147 -2.16 -18.36 12.83
C ILE A 147 -2.23 -18.91 14.26
N VAL A 148 -2.85 -18.17 15.16
CA VAL A 148 -3.01 -18.60 16.57
C VAL A 148 -3.85 -19.87 16.66
N GLY A 149 -4.95 -19.94 15.90
CA GLY A 149 -5.82 -21.10 15.87
C GLY A 149 -5.12 -22.35 15.33
N GLU A 150 -4.40 -22.25 14.23
CA GLU A 150 -3.64 -23.37 13.65
C GLU A 150 -2.52 -23.83 14.60
N THR A 151 -1.83 -22.90 15.25
CA THR A 151 -0.79 -23.22 16.22
C THR A 151 -1.38 -23.92 17.45
N ALA A 152 -2.50 -23.41 17.95
CA ALA A 152 -3.19 -24.02 19.09
C ALA A 152 -3.70 -25.43 18.76
N MET A 153 -4.27 -25.63 17.57
CA MET A 153 -4.73 -26.95 17.13
C MET A 153 -3.57 -27.93 16.94
N GLY A 154 -2.45 -27.46 16.41
CA GLY A 154 -1.22 -28.26 16.31
C GLY A 154 -0.70 -28.68 17.69
N ALA A 155 -0.68 -27.76 18.65
CA ALA A 155 -0.26 -28.07 20.02
C ALA A 155 -1.22 -29.06 20.70
N ILE A 156 -2.53 -28.90 20.55
CA ILE A 156 -3.54 -29.83 21.07
C ILE A 156 -3.40 -31.22 20.43
N GLY A 157 -3.17 -31.27 19.10
CA GLY A 157 -2.93 -32.52 18.38
C GLY A 157 -1.70 -33.26 18.92
N LEU A 158 -0.61 -32.51 19.13
CA LEU A 158 0.62 -33.05 19.69
C LEU A 158 0.41 -33.56 21.13
N ALA A 159 -0.26 -32.76 21.96
CA ALA A 159 -0.57 -33.18 23.34
C ALA A 159 -1.38 -34.47 23.37
N LYS A 160 -2.42 -34.59 22.55
CA LYS A 160 -3.20 -35.81 22.41
C LYS A 160 -2.41 -37.01 21.95
N SER A 161 -1.46 -36.81 21.02
CA SER A 161 -0.61 -37.89 20.53
C SER A 161 0.36 -38.38 21.61
N ILE A 162 0.90 -37.47 22.42
CA ILE A 162 1.75 -37.81 23.58
C ILE A 162 0.96 -38.55 24.62
N ASP A 163 -0.24 -38.08 24.94
CA ASP A 163 -1.12 -38.77 25.95
C ASP A 163 -1.52 -40.16 25.47
N HIS A 164 -1.86 -40.29 24.16
CA HIS A 164 -2.13 -41.61 23.58
C HIS A 164 -0.91 -42.53 23.60
N ALA A 165 0.28 -42.00 23.31
CA ALA A 165 1.52 -42.76 23.38
C ALA A 165 1.84 -43.18 24.83
N ALA A 166 1.63 -42.26 25.80
CA ALA A 166 1.82 -42.53 27.20
C ALA A 166 0.85 -43.62 27.69
N ASN A 167 -0.43 -43.55 27.31
CA ASN A 167 -1.43 -44.56 27.64
C ASN A 167 -1.13 -45.90 26.95
N THR A 168 -0.54 -45.89 25.76
CA THR A 168 -0.14 -47.12 25.10
C THR A 168 1.07 -47.75 25.74
N ILE A 169 1.96 -46.93 26.33
CA ILE A 169 3.15 -47.42 27.07
C ILE A 169 2.75 -47.88 28.47
N LEU A 170 1.69 -47.27 29.05
CA LEU A 170 1.19 -47.56 30.37
C LEU A 170 0.08 -48.63 30.41
N VAL A 171 -0.20 -49.31 29.29
CA VAL A 171 -1.07 -50.49 29.33
C VAL A 171 -0.33 -51.57 30.11
N PRO A 172 -0.73 -51.85 31.33
CA PRO A 172 -0.11 -52.91 32.12
C PRO A 172 -0.62 -54.22 31.59
N GLY A 173 0.11 -54.77 30.73
CA GLY A 173 -0.02 -56.17 30.32
C GLY A 173 1.20 -56.97 30.62
N TYR A 174 1.97 -56.55 31.62
CA TYR A 174 3.08 -57.37 32.10
C TYR A 174 2.75 -57.89 33.49
N PRO A 175 2.82 -59.23 33.63
CA PRO A 175 2.67 -59.87 34.93
C PRO A 175 3.75 -59.45 35.90
#